data_c850ee692fd8f1f67a7d115c6433a423
#
_entry.id   c850ee692fd8f1f67a7d115c6433a423
#
_cell.length_a   1.000
_cell.length_b   1.000
_cell.length_c   1.000
_cell.angle_alpha   90.00
_cell.angle_beta   90.00
_cell.angle_gamma   90.00
#
_symmetry.space_group_name_H-M   'P 1'
#
loop_
_entity.id
_entity.type
_entity.pdbx_description
1 polymer ?
#
loop_
_entity_poly.entity_id
_entity_poly.type
_entity_poly.pdbx_seq_one_letter_code
_entity_poly.pdbx_strand_id
1 'polypeptide(L)'
;MPVGTRFVIGDVVLEMTQIGKECHNHCVIYKKMGDCIMPKEGVFAEVVEGGHIKVGQEVTCILPKADRPYTAAVITLSDKGAAGEREDKSGPAIVEMLKSAGYDIKETLLLADEQLLLEKELMRLSDQRQVNVIFTTGGTGFSERDRTPEATIAVCDRMANGIAEAIRNYSMTITPRAMFSRAVSGIRKRTLIINLPGSPKAVKESLEFLLPNLEHGLGILRGSEGECARM
;
A
#
# COMPACT_ATOMS: atom_id res chain seq x y z
N MET A 1 17.96 -2.75 3.30
CA MET A 1 17.26 -3.99 3.70
C MET A 1 15.77 -3.78 3.44
N PRO A 2 15.00 -4.80 3.03
CA PRO A 2 13.55 -4.67 2.84
C PRO A 2 12.80 -4.69 4.19
N VAL A 3 11.64 -4.06 4.23
CA VAL A 3 10.68 -4.18 5.34
C VAL A 3 10.29 -5.65 5.54
N GLY A 4 10.17 -6.08 6.80
CA GLY A 4 10.03 -7.48 7.19
C GLY A 4 11.36 -8.20 7.46
N THR A 5 12.52 -7.50 7.33
CA THR A 5 13.81 -8.05 7.79
C THR A 5 13.77 -8.20 9.31
N ARG A 6 14.20 -9.36 9.81
CA ARG A 6 14.32 -9.62 11.24
C ARG A 6 15.76 -9.43 11.71
N PHE A 7 15.90 -8.80 12.86
CA PHE A 7 17.15 -8.65 13.58
C PHE A 7 17.11 -9.53 14.82
N VAL A 8 17.97 -10.54 14.86
CA VAL A 8 18.11 -11.45 16.01
C VAL A 8 19.32 -11.02 16.83
N ILE A 9 19.09 -10.74 18.12
CA ILE A 9 20.11 -10.23 19.07
C ILE A 9 19.98 -11.04 20.36
N GLY A 10 20.75 -12.14 20.48
CA GLY A 10 20.54 -13.12 21.55
C GLY A 10 19.12 -13.70 21.49
N ASP A 11 18.33 -13.52 22.54
CA ASP A 11 16.95 -14.00 22.63
C ASP A 11 15.92 -13.00 22.04
N VAL A 12 16.36 -11.79 21.65
CA VAL A 12 15.48 -10.74 21.14
C VAL A 12 15.34 -10.84 19.64
N VAL A 13 14.10 -10.79 19.15
CA VAL A 13 13.78 -10.70 17.72
C VAL A 13 13.01 -9.41 17.45
N LEU A 14 13.58 -8.56 16.59
CA LEU A 14 12.94 -7.34 16.11
C LEU A 14 12.58 -7.54 14.63
N GLU A 15 11.39 -7.11 14.20
CA GLU A 15 11.01 -7.11 12.78
C GLU A 15 10.88 -5.67 12.27
N MET A 16 11.61 -5.36 11.21
CA MET A 16 11.61 -4.06 10.57
C MET A 16 10.23 -3.78 9.94
N THR A 17 9.60 -2.69 10.36
CA THR A 17 8.25 -2.31 9.90
C THR A 17 8.22 -1.12 8.97
N GLN A 18 9.27 -0.26 9.04
CA GLN A 18 9.30 0.97 8.25
C GLN A 18 10.73 1.50 8.09
N ILE A 19 10.98 2.19 6.96
CA ILE A 19 12.19 2.96 6.70
C ILE A 19 11.83 4.44 6.69
N GLY A 20 12.56 5.25 7.47
CA GLY A 20 12.33 6.67 7.61
C GLY A 20 10.99 7.00 8.30
N LYS A 21 10.88 8.23 8.72
CA LYS A 21 9.63 8.80 9.27
C LYS A 21 9.72 10.30 9.20
N GLU A 22 8.65 10.96 8.76
CA GLU A 22 8.58 12.41 8.78
C GLU A 22 8.86 12.96 10.19
N CYS A 23 9.77 13.92 10.27
CA CYS A 23 10.10 14.59 11.54
C CYS A 23 9.32 15.90 11.63
N HIS A 24 8.33 15.96 12.50
CA HIS A 24 7.49 17.15 12.69
C HIS A 24 8.21 18.26 13.47
N ASN A 25 9.16 17.89 14.34
CA ASN A 25 9.93 18.85 15.16
C ASN A 25 11.43 18.58 15.01
N HIS A 26 12.14 19.53 14.43
CA HIS A 26 13.58 19.46 14.29
C HIS A 26 14.26 19.44 15.68
N CYS A 27 14.92 18.34 15.99
CA CYS A 27 15.67 18.15 17.25
C CYS A 27 17.02 18.92 17.24
N VAL A 28 17.74 18.85 18.34
CA VAL A 28 19.06 19.50 18.49
C VAL A 28 20.05 19.02 17.42
N ILE A 29 20.01 17.75 17.03
CA ILE A 29 20.89 17.18 16.00
C ILE A 29 20.63 17.89 14.66
N TYR A 30 19.38 17.94 14.22
CA TYR A 30 19.02 18.65 12.98
C TYR A 30 19.45 20.12 13.01
N LYS A 31 19.21 20.82 14.13
CA LYS A 31 19.56 22.23 14.28
C LYS A 31 21.08 22.48 14.21
N LYS A 32 21.91 21.53 14.66
CA LYS A 32 23.36 21.64 14.63
C LYS A 32 23.99 21.22 13.31
N MET A 33 23.43 20.17 12.67
CA MET A 33 24.02 19.54 11.48
C MET A 33 23.38 20.01 10.17
N GLY A 34 22.21 20.68 10.23
CA GLY A 34 21.43 21.10 9.05
C GLY A 34 20.69 19.99 8.35
N ASP A 35 20.94 18.72 8.71
CA ASP A 35 20.27 17.52 8.17
C ASP A 35 20.18 16.42 9.24
N CYS A 36 19.33 15.42 9.00
CA CYS A 36 19.17 14.26 9.85
C CYS A 36 18.87 13.00 9.02
N ILE A 37 19.64 11.96 9.25
CA ILE A 37 19.50 10.67 8.55
C ILE A 37 18.23 9.90 8.97
N MET A 38 17.73 10.12 10.20
CA MET A 38 16.58 9.38 10.75
C MET A 38 15.31 9.46 9.92
N PRO A 39 14.88 10.63 9.39
CA PRO A 39 13.71 10.70 8.52
C PRO A 39 13.88 9.97 7.20
N LYS A 40 15.12 9.79 6.74
CA LYS A 40 15.44 9.22 5.42
C LYS A 40 15.74 7.72 5.48
N GLU A 41 16.55 7.30 6.43
CA GLU A 41 17.12 5.95 6.50
C GLU A 41 16.97 5.29 7.88
N GLY A 42 16.39 5.98 8.85
CA GLY A 42 16.13 5.40 10.16
C GLY A 42 15.18 4.21 10.03
N VAL A 43 15.53 3.12 10.69
CA VAL A 43 14.73 1.89 10.69
C VAL A 43 13.85 1.85 11.93
N PHE A 44 12.56 1.57 11.72
CA PHE A 44 11.61 1.28 12.80
C PHE A 44 11.32 -0.20 12.79
N ALA A 45 11.29 -0.79 13.97
CA ALA A 45 11.02 -2.21 14.15
C ALA A 45 10.05 -2.42 15.31
N GLU A 46 9.28 -3.49 15.24
CA GLU A 46 8.48 -4.01 16.35
C GLU A 46 9.23 -5.16 17.04
N VAL A 47 8.95 -5.34 18.32
CA VAL A 47 9.51 -6.44 19.11
C VAL A 47 8.65 -7.67 18.90
N VAL A 48 9.19 -8.69 18.20
CA VAL A 48 8.52 -9.99 17.99
C VAL A 48 8.76 -10.91 19.19
N GLU A 49 10.01 -10.97 19.65
CA GLU A 49 10.40 -11.71 20.85
C GLU A 49 11.18 -10.77 21.77
N GLY A 50 10.69 -10.61 23.00
CA GLY A 50 11.29 -9.73 24.00
C GLY A 50 12.46 -10.39 24.72
N GLY A 51 13.32 -9.56 25.35
CA GLY A 51 14.46 -10.03 26.10
C GLY A 51 15.40 -8.88 26.49
N HIS A 52 16.66 -9.17 26.76
CA HIS A 52 17.65 -8.19 27.15
C HIS A 52 18.72 -8.02 26.07
N ILE A 53 18.97 -6.78 25.64
CA ILE A 53 20.01 -6.41 24.69
C ILE A 53 21.17 -5.74 25.49
N LYS A 54 22.40 -6.14 25.17
CA LYS A 54 23.63 -5.55 25.73
C LYS A 54 24.52 -5.02 24.63
N VAL A 55 25.27 -3.96 24.92
CA VAL A 55 26.29 -3.44 24.01
C VAL A 55 27.32 -4.54 23.72
N GLY A 56 27.67 -4.70 22.45
CA GLY A 56 28.64 -5.69 21.97
C GLY A 56 28.05 -7.05 21.58
N GLN A 57 26.74 -7.24 21.71
CA GLN A 57 26.08 -8.43 21.15
C GLN A 57 26.06 -8.41 19.63
N GLU A 58 26.18 -9.60 19.04
CA GLU A 58 26.07 -9.79 17.59
C GLU A 58 24.60 -9.59 17.14
N VAL A 59 24.42 -8.99 15.96
CA VAL A 59 23.12 -8.78 15.32
C VAL A 59 23.08 -9.60 14.03
N THR A 60 22.25 -10.64 14.01
CA THR A 60 21.99 -11.42 12.81
C THR A 60 20.80 -10.86 12.05
N CYS A 61 20.97 -10.58 10.76
CA CYS A 61 19.91 -10.08 9.88
C CYS A 61 19.32 -11.23 9.04
N ILE A 62 18.03 -11.48 9.20
CA ILE A 62 17.30 -12.49 8.45
C ILE A 62 16.35 -11.78 7.48
N LEU A 63 16.58 -11.94 6.18
CA LEU A 63 15.72 -11.36 5.14
C LEU A 63 14.34 -12.02 5.13
N PRO A 64 13.27 -11.29 4.77
CA PRO A 64 11.94 -11.86 4.67
C PRO A 64 11.89 -12.95 3.59
N LYS A 65 11.17 -14.03 3.88
CA LYS A 65 11.00 -15.14 2.92
C LYS A 65 10.24 -14.70 1.67
N ALA A 66 10.54 -15.33 0.53
CA ALA A 66 9.89 -15.04 -0.74
C ALA A 66 8.42 -15.50 -0.76
N ASP A 67 8.08 -16.55 -0.04
CA ASP A 67 6.76 -17.19 0.04
C ASP A 67 5.84 -16.60 1.13
N ARG A 68 6.28 -15.49 1.80
CA ARG A 68 5.43 -14.81 2.78
C ARG A 68 4.16 -14.23 2.12
N PRO A 69 3.05 -14.09 2.86
CA PRO A 69 1.84 -13.42 2.37
C PRO A 69 2.14 -12.08 1.71
N TYR A 70 1.37 -11.70 0.69
CA TYR A 70 1.44 -10.36 0.14
C TYR A 70 0.89 -9.36 1.13
N THR A 71 1.62 -8.27 1.35
CA THR A 71 1.21 -7.18 2.22
C THR A 71 0.37 -6.18 1.44
N ALA A 72 -0.73 -5.73 2.04
CA ALA A 72 -1.63 -4.77 1.42
C ALA A 72 -1.92 -3.57 2.34
N ALA A 73 -2.22 -2.43 1.73
CA ALA A 73 -2.83 -1.28 2.39
C ALA A 73 -4.10 -0.87 1.65
N VAL A 74 -5.06 -0.32 2.39
CA VAL A 74 -6.35 0.14 1.87
C VAL A 74 -6.56 1.60 2.24
N ILE A 75 -6.90 2.43 1.24
CA ILE A 75 -7.18 3.85 1.44
C ILE A 75 -8.59 4.15 0.90
N THR A 76 -9.48 4.60 1.77
CA THR A 76 -10.79 5.11 1.38
C THR A 76 -10.74 6.62 1.27
N LEU A 77 -11.17 7.16 0.13
CA LEU A 77 -11.31 8.59 -0.14
C LEU A 77 -12.77 8.99 0.01
N SER A 78 -13.07 9.85 0.97
CA SER A 78 -14.42 10.36 1.20
C SER A 78 -14.40 11.57 2.13
N ASP A 79 -14.75 12.76 1.65
CA ASP A 79 -14.91 13.96 2.47
C ASP A 79 -15.89 13.72 3.63
N LYS A 80 -17.08 13.14 3.35
CA LYS A 80 -18.08 12.83 4.36
C LYS A 80 -17.63 11.76 5.35
N GLY A 81 -16.88 10.77 4.88
CA GLY A 81 -16.29 9.75 5.75
C GLY A 81 -15.26 10.32 6.70
N ALA A 82 -14.34 11.12 6.17
CA ALA A 82 -13.29 11.79 6.96
C ALA A 82 -13.87 12.78 7.98
N ALA A 83 -15.00 13.44 7.66
CA ALA A 83 -15.72 14.30 8.59
C ALA A 83 -16.59 13.54 9.61
N GLY A 84 -16.66 12.20 9.53
CA GLY A 84 -17.52 11.38 10.41
C GLY A 84 -19.02 11.46 10.10
N GLU A 85 -19.40 12.05 8.98
CA GLU A 85 -20.81 12.22 8.55
C GLU A 85 -21.38 10.98 7.86
N ARG A 86 -20.53 10.07 7.41
CA ARG A 86 -20.90 8.84 6.73
C ARG A 86 -19.95 7.70 7.09
N GLU A 87 -20.53 6.55 7.43
CA GLU A 87 -19.77 5.33 7.67
C GLU A 87 -19.06 4.83 6.39
N ASP A 88 -17.78 4.50 6.50
CA ASP A 88 -17.06 3.81 5.43
C ASP A 88 -17.46 2.32 5.40
N LYS A 89 -18.08 1.90 4.29
CA LYS A 89 -18.43 0.50 4.04
C LYS A 89 -17.54 -0.16 2.97
N SER A 90 -16.81 0.65 2.20
CA SER A 90 -15.98 0.16 1.10
C SER A 90 -14.62 -0.33 1.59
N GLY A 91 -13.95 0.44 2.43
CA GLY A 91 -12.67 0.05 3.02
C GLY A 91 -12.74 -1.26 3.79
N PRO A 92 -13.67 -1.43 4.76
CA PRO A 92 -13.87 -2.71 5.46
C PRO A 92 -14.17 -3.89 4.53
N ALA A 93 -14.97 -3.69 3.47
CA ALA A 93 -15.26 -4.75 2.50
C ALA A 93 -14.00 -5.20 1.74
N ILE A 94 -13.13 -4.24 1.34
CA ILE A 94 -11.83 -4.57 0.72
C ILE A 94 -10.97 -5.38 1.69
N VAL A 95 -10.85 -4.92 2.94
CA VAL A 95 -10.05 -5.58 3.98
C VAL A 95 -10.51 -7.02 4.21
N GLU A 96 -11.80 -7.25 4.31
CA GLU A 96 -12.39 -8.58 4.50
C GLU A 96 -12.03 -9.53 3.34
N MET A 97 -12.20 -9.07 2.10
CA MET A 97 -11.90 -9.87 0.90
C MET A 97 -10.39 -10.18 0.77
N LEU A 98 -9.55 -9.18 1.04
CA LEU A 98 -8.09 -9.36 0.99
C LEU A 98 -7.61 -10.35 2.06
N LYS A 99 -8.12 -10.26 3.30
CA LYS A 99 -7.82 -11.22 4.37
C LYS A 99 -8.26 -12.64 3.99
N SER A 100 -9.44 -12.78 3.42
CA SER A 100 -9.96 -14.07 2.94
C SER A 100 -9.11 -14.65 1.80
N ALA A 101 -8.47 -13.80 1.01
CA ALA A 101 -7.52 -14.19 -0.04
C ALA A 101 -6.07 -14.34 0.46
N GLY A 102 -5.82 -14.31 1.78
CA GLY A 102 -4.50 -14.56 2.37
C GLY A 102 -3.55 -13.36 2.41
N TYR A 103 -4.02 -12.14 2.14
CA TYR A 103 -3.20 -10.93 2.24
C TYR A 103 -3.02 -10.48 3.69
N ASP A 104 -1.82 -9.97 4.00
CA ASP A 104 -1.50 -9.34 5.28
C ASP A 104 -1.76 -7.83 5.20
N ILE A 105 -2.81 -7.37 5.89
CA ILE A 105 -3.22 -5.95 5.87
C ILE A 105 -2.36 -5.16 6.85
N LYS A 106 -1.49 -4.32 6.31
CA LYS A 106 -0.57 -3.51 7.13
C LYS A 106 -1.19 -2.21 7.59
N GLU A 107 -2.10 -1.63 6.80
CA GLU A 107 -2.69 -0.33 7.15
C GLU A 107 -4.03 -0.11 6.43
N THR A 108 -4.94 0.58 7.11
CA THR A 108 -6.21 1.03 6.55
C THR A 108 -6.39 2.51 6.90
N LEU A 109 -6.65 3.33 5.89
CA LEU A 109 -6.80 4.78 6.02
C LEU A 109 -8.15 5.23 5.46
N LEU A 110 -8.73 6.23 6.11
CA LEU A 110 -9.88 6.99 5.62
C LEU A 110 -9.48 8.46 5.52
N LEU A 111 -9.43 8.98 4.30
CA LEU A 111 -8.94 10.31 3.98
C LEU A 111 -10.02 11.16 3.33
N ALA A 112 -9.92 12.48 3.47
CA ALA A 112 -10.67 13.41 2.64
C ALA A 112 -10.23 13.32 1.17
N ASP A 113 -11.09 13.77 0.25
CA ASP A 113 -10.83 13.79 -1.20
C ASP A 113 -9.81 14.89 -1.56
N GLU A 114 -8.59 14.80 -1.00
CA GLU A 114 -7.48 15.74 -1.16
C GLU A 114 -6.30 15.07 -1.87
N GLN A 115 -5.97 15.55 -3.08
CA GLN A 115 -4.94 14.96 -3.95
C GLN A 115 -3.57 14.86 -3.26
N LEU A 116 -3.07 15.96 -2.68
CA LEU A 116 -1.74 15.99 -2.05
C LEU A 116 -1.65 15.09 -0.81
N LEU A 117 -2.75 14.95 -0.07
CA LEU A 117 -2.80 14.05 1.07
C LEU A 117 -2.69 12.59 0.61
N LEU A 118 -3.42 12.23 -0.45
CA LEU A 118 -3.35 10.89 -1.04
C LEU A 118 -1.97 10.62 -1.62
N GLU A 119 -1.36 11.54 -2.37
CA GLU A 119 0.00 11.39 -2.90
C GLU A 119 1.01 11.10 -1.79
N LYS A 120 0.96 11.86 -0.69
CA LYS A 120 1.83 11.67 0.48
C LYS A 120 1.69 10.25 1.07
N GLU A 121 0.47 9.77 1.25
CA GLU A 121 0.21 8.45 1.82
C GLU A 121 0.59 7.32 0.85
N LEU A 122 0.33 7.46 -0.45
CA LEU A 122 0.77 6.51 -1.46
C LEU A 122 2.30 6.38 -1.48
N MET A 123 3.03 7.50 -1.42
CA MET A 123 4.49 7.49 -1.33
C MET A 123 4.97 6.86 -0.03
N ARG A 124 4.37 7.20 1.11
CA ARG A 124 4.73 6.65 2.42
C ARG A 124 4.57 5.13 2.46
N LEU A 125 3.41 4.63 2.01
CA LEU A 125 3.12 3.20 2.00
C LEU A 125 4.02 2.42 1.03
N SER A 126 4.36 3.02 -0.11
CA SER A 126 5.24 2.39 -1.11
C SER A 126 6.72 2.45 -0.72
N ASP A 127 7.20 3.61 -0.26
CA ASP A 127 8.63 3.86 -0.07
C ASP A 127 9.12 3.46 1.30
N GLN A 128 8.32 3.73 2.33
CA GLN A 128 8.70 3.53 3.73
C GLN A 128 8.15 2.22 4.29
N ARG A 129 6.86 1.92 4.05
CA ARG A 129 6.21 0.67 4.49
C ARG A 129 6.45 -0.50 3.54
N GLN A 130 6.78 -0.22 2.27
CA GLN A 130 7.07 -1.20 1.22
C GLN A 130 6.00 -2.29 1.09
N VAL A 131 4.71 -1.89 1.15
CA VAL A 131 3.62 -2.84 0.92
C VAL A 131 3.63 -3.34 -0.52
N ASN A 132 3.16 -4.57 -0.76
CA ASN A 132 3.14 -5.13 -2.12
C ASN A 132 2.05 -4.51 -2.98
N VAL A 133 0.90 -4.18 -2.39
CA VAL A 133 -0.22 -3.57 -3.11
C VAL A 133 -0.96 -2.55 -2.25
N ILE A 134 -1.40 -1.46 -2.88
CA ILE A 134 -2.28 -0.46 -2.28
C ILE A 134 -3.57 -0.43 -3.09
N PHE A 135 -4.69 -0.62 -2.42
CA PHE A 135 -6.01 -0.40 -2.99
C PHE A 135 -6.54 0.93 -2.50
N THR A 136 -6.95 1.79 -3.44
CA THR A 136 -7.72 2.99 -3.11
C THR A 136 -9.17 2.78 -3.51
N THR A 137 -10.13 3.35 -2.79
CA THR A 137 -11.55 3.34 -3.16
C THR A 137 -12.15 4.72 -2.96
N GLY A 138 -12.95 5.20 -3.91
CA GLY A 138 -13.49 6.55 -3.95
C GLY A 138 -12.69 7.52 -4.82
N GLY A 139 -13.25 8.69 -5.13
CA GLY A 139 -12.61 9.76 -5.89
C GLY A 139 -12.24 9.40 -7.33
N THR A 140 -12.95 8.48 -7.99
CA THR A 140 -12.63 8.00 -9.35
C THR A 140 -13.64 8.40 -10.43
N GLY A 141 -14.63 9.22 -10.12
CA GLY A 141 -15.68 9.66 -11.04
C GLY A 141 -15.38 11.00 -11.73
N PHE A 142 -16.43 11.76 -12.04
CA PHE A 142 -16.35 13.02 -12.78
C PHE A 142 -16.52 14.27 -11.91
N SER A 143 -16.67 14.11 -10.60
CA SER A 143 -16.70 15.26 -9.70
C SER A 143 -15.34 15.99 -9.71
N GLU A 144 -15.35 17.31 -9.51
CA GLU A 144 -14.11 18.10 -9.39
C GLU A 144 -13.24 17.66 -8.20
N ARG A 145 -13.86 17.07 -7.18
CA ARG A 145 -13.19 16.51 -6.00
C ARG A 145 -12.60 15.12 -6.26
N ASP A 146 -13.01 14.43 -7.33
CA ASP A 146 -12.50 13.11 -7.69
C ASP A 146 -11.09 13.22 -8.27
N ARG A 147 -10.07 13.17 -7.42
CA ARG A 147 -8.65 13.34 -7.77
C ARG A 147 -7.79 12.11 -7.53
N THR A 148 -8.40 10.97 -7.23
CA THR A 148 -7.66 9.72 -6.97
C THR A 148 -6.81 9.27 -8.17
N PRO A 149 -7.29 9.34 -9.43
CA PRO A 149 -6.48 8.97 -10.58
C PRO A 149 -5.26 9.90 -10.75
N GLU A 150 -5.46 11.20 -10.59
CA GLU A 150 -4.39 12.20 -10.72
C GLU A 150 -3.31 12.00 -9.66
N ALA A 151 -3.69 11.77 -8.40
CA ALA A 151 -2.75 11.46 -7.32
C ALA A 151 -1.96 10.18 -7.61
N THR A 152 -2.63 9.14 -8.10
CA THR A 152 -1.99 7.87 -8.44
C THR A 152 -0.98 8.04 -9.59
N ILE A 153 -1.36 8.75 -10.65
CA ILE A 153 -0.46 9.03 -11.79
C ILE A 153 0.77 9.82 -11.34
N ALA A 154 0.57 10.83 -10.47
CA ALA A 154 1.64 11.72 -10.01
C ALA A 154 2.74 10.97 -9.24
N VAL A 155 2.41 9.88 -8.55
CA VAL A 155 3.38 9.16 -7.70
C VAL A 155 3.94 7.89 -8.32
N CYS A 156 3.33 7.36 -9.39
CA CYS A 156 3.78 6.12 -10.04
C CYS A 156 4.99 6.35 -10.94
N ASP A 157 5.94 5.42 -10.90
CA ASP A 157 7.10 5.40 -11.80
C ASP A 157 6.70 4.93 -13.21
N ARG A 158 5.66 4.08 -13.29
CA ARG A 158 5.11 3.53 -14.53
C ARG A 158 3.65 3.12 -14.35
N MET A 159 2.87 3.24 -15.39
CA MET A 159 1.45 2.85 -15.36
C MET A 159 1.26 1.37 -15.69
N ALA A 160 0.26 0.75 -15.07
CA ALA A 160 -0.17 -0.64 -15.28
C ALA A 160 -1.64 -0.65 -15.75
N ASN A 161 -1.94 0.11 -16.82
CA ASN A 161 -3.30 0.43 -17.26
C ASN A 161 -4.19 -0.78 -17.50
N GLY A 162 -3.62 -1.91 -17.91
CA GLY A 162 -4.36 -3.14 -18.18
C GLY A 162 -5.22 -3.63 -17.02
N ILE A 163 -4.81 -3.39 -15.76
CA ILE A 163 -5.61 -3.76 -14.58
C ILE A 163 -6.88 -2.91 -14.49
N ALA A 164 -6.74 -1.58 -14.58
CA ALA A 164 -7.87 -0.66 -14.52
C ALA A 164 -8.82 -0.83 -15.73
N GLU A 165 -8.28 -1.13 -16.90
CA GLU A 165 -9.05 -1.46 -18.11
C GLU A 165 -9.84 -2.76 -17.95
N ALA A 166 -9.22 -3.81 -17.41
CA ALA A 166 -9.86 -5.09 -17.14
C ALA A 166 -11.01 -4.95 -16.14
N ILE A 167 -10.81 -4.22 -15.03
CA ILE A 167 -11.86 -3.91 -14.06
C ILE A 167 -13.02 -3.16 -14.74
N ARG A 168 -12.72 -2.13 -15.54
CA ARG A 168 -13.72 -1.32 -16.23
C ARG A 168 -14.53 -2.16 -17.22
N ASN A 169 -13.85 -2.97 -18.05
CA ASN A 169 -14.49 -3.85 -19.01
C ASN A 169 -15.40 -4.88 -18.34
N TYR A 170 -14.94 -5.52 -17.27
CA TYR A 170 -15.77 -6.43 -16.48
C TYR A 170 -16.96 -5.71 -15.88
N SER A 171 -16.75 -4.53 -15.26
CA SER A 171 -17.85 -3.75 -14.66
C SER A 171 -18.89 -3.29 -15.68
N MET A 172 -18.50 -3.05 -16.94
CA MET A 172 -19.43 -2.71 -18.02
C MET A 172 -20.37 -3.86 -18.40
N THR A 173 -20.04 -5.12 -18.12
CA THR A 173 -20.95 -6.25 -18.27
C THR A 173 -22.07 -6.24 -17.24
N ILE A 174 -21.86 -5.53 -16.10
CA ILE A 174 -22.80 -5.42 -14.99
C ILE A 174 -23.61 -4.12 -15.12
N THR A 175 -22.96 -3.01 -15.43
CA THR A 175 -23.58 -1.70 -15.58
C THR A 175 -22.86 -0.81 -16.60
N PRO A 176 -23.60 -0.22 -17.57
CA PRO A 176 -23.01 0.73 -18.52
C PRO A 176 -22.37 1.97 -17.85
N ARG A 177 -22.79 2.31 -16.62
CA ARG A 177 -22.23 3.46 -15.88
C ARG A 177 -20.75 3.29 -15.54
N ALA A 178 -20.20 2.08 -15.61
CA ALA A 178 -18.78 1.83 -15.40
C ALA A 178 -17.88 2.59 -16.41
N MET A 179 -18.41 3.02 -17.56
CA MET A 179 -17.71 3.86 -18.54
C MET A 179 -17.25 5.21 -17.97
N PHE A 180 -17.90 5.70 -16.91
CA PHE A 180 -17.52 6.96 -16.26
C PHE A 180 -16.41 6.82 -15.23
N SER A 181 -15.88 5.61 -15.00
CA SER A 181 -14.73 5.42 -14.12
C SER A 181 -13.44 5.91 -14.78
N ARG A 182 -12.77 6.85 -14.14
CA ARG A 182 -11.43 7.33 -14.52
C ARG A 182 -10.30 6.58 -13.77
N ALA A 183 -10.67 5.52 -13.02
CA ALA A 183 -9.72 4.72 -12.26
C ALA A 183 -8.49 4.31 -13.09
N VAL A 184 -7.33 4.34 -12.48
CA VAL A 184 -6.05 3.92 -13.04
C VAL A 184 -5.38 2.90 -12.14
N SER A 185 -4.33 2.28 -12.66
CA SER A 185 -3.41 1.47 -11.87
C SER A 185 -1.97 1.73 -12.30
N GLY A 186 -1.05 1.67 -11.37
CA GLY A 186 0.34 1.95 -11.63
C GLY A 186 1.27 1.30 -10.61
N ILE A 187 2.56 1.44 -10.84
CA ILE A 187 3.62 0.84 -10.03
C ILE A 187 4.52 1.95 -9.53
N ARG A 188 4.75 1.98 -8.22
CA ARG A 188 5.79 2.77 -7.59
C ARG A 188 6.80 1.84 -6.94
N LYS A 189 8.05 1.86 -7.42
CA LYS A 189 9.11 0.90 -7.03
C LYS A 189 8.64 -0.55 -7.20
N ARG A 190 8.30 -1.23 -6.11
CA ARG A 190 7.78 -2.60 -6.08
C ARG A 190 6.35 -2.69 -5.57
N THR A 191 5.69 -1.57 -5.37
CA THR A 191 4.30 -1.49 -4.91
C THR A 191 3.37 -1.29 -6.10
N LEU A 192 2.37 -2.15 -6.23
CA LEU A 192 1.26 -1.97 -7.16
C LEU A 192 0.20 -1.09 -6.51
N ILE A 193 -0.30 -0.09 -7.23
CA ILE A 193 -1.38 0.81 -6.76
C ILE A 193 -2.57 0.63 -7.70
N ILE A 194 -3.74 0.34 -7.15
CA ILE A 194 -4.97 0.06 -7.90
C ILE A 194 -6.10 0.93 -7.36
N ASN A 195 -6.71 1.72 -8.25
CA ASN A 195 -7.92 2.46 -7.88
C ASN A 195 -9.16 1.60 -8.14
N LEU A 196 -9.99 1.46 -7.10
CA LEU A 196 -11.27 0.76 -7.14
C LEU A 196 -12.45 1.75 -7.17
N PRO A 197 -13.64 1.31 -7.61
CA PRO A 197 -14.85 2.11 -7.50
C PRO A 197 -15.17 2.49 -6.05
N GLY A 198 -15.96 3.57 -5.85
CA GLY A 198 -16.32 4.04 -4.50
C GLY A 198 -17.46 3.26 -3.83
N SER A 199 -18.29 2.50 -4.56
CA SER A 199 -19.42 1.79 -3.96
C SER A 199 -19.01 0.41 -3.44
N PRO A 200 -19.50 -0.02 -2.24
CA PRO A 200 -19.15 -1.32 -1.67
C PRO A 200 -19.49 -2.50 -2.59
N LYS A 201 -20.62 -2.41 -3.33
CA LYS A 201 -21.01 -3.44 -4.29
C LYS A 201 -20.02 -3.55 -5.44
N ALA A 202 -19.69 -2.42 -6.09
CA ALA A 202 -18.74 -2.42 -7.21
C ALA A 202 -17.31 -2.80 -6.78
N VAL A 203 -16.92 -2.49 -5.54
CA VAL A 203 -15.66 -2.94 -4.94
C VAL A 203 -15.62 -4.46 -4.88
N LYS A 204 -16.66 -5.11 -4.35
CA LYS A 204 -16.74 -6.57 -4.23
C LYS A 204 -16.66 -7.23 -5.62
N GLU A 205 -17.47 -6.78 -6.56
CA GLU A 205 -17.46 -7.27 -7.95
C GLU A 205 -16.09 -7.14 -8.61
N SER A 206 -15.41 -5.98 -8.40
CA SER A 206 -14.07 -5.74 -8.95
C SER A 206 -13.03 -6.66 -8.34
N LEU A 207 -13.07 -6.89 -7.02
CA LEU A 207 -12.10 -7.75 -6.33
C LEU A 207 -12.33 -9.23 -6.60
N GLU A 208 -13.58 -9.70 -6.71
CA GLU A 208 -13.90 -11.06 -7.12
C GLU A 208 -13.29 -11.40 -8.49
N PHE A 209 -13.35 -10.45 -9.42
CA PHE A 209 -12.74 -10.58 -10.74
C PHE A 209 -11.19 -10.51 -10.70
N LEU A 210 -10.64 -9.59 -9.90
CA LEU A 210 -9.22 -9.23 -9.94
C LEU A 210 -8.33 -10.21 -9.15
N LEU A 211 -8.73 -10.55 -7.90
CA LEU A 211 -7.88 -11.26 -6.95
C LEU A 211 -7.33 -12.60 -7.46
N PRO A 212 -8.10 -13.44 -8.20
CA PRO A 212 -7.59 -14.72 -8.72
C PRO A 212 -6.37 -14.60 -9.64
N ASN A 213 -6.16 -13.42 -10.25
CA ASN A 213 -5.09 -13.19 -11.22
C ASN A 213 -3.98 -12.26 -10.72
N LEU A 214 -4.16 -11.65 -9.54
CA LEU A 214 -3.29 -10.57 -9.08
C LEU A 214 -1.95 -11.09 -8.56
N GLU A 215 -1.93 -12.26 -7.95
CA GLU A 215 -0.75 -12.84 -7.31
C GLU A 215 0.42 -13.01 -8.27
N HIS A 216 0.14 -13.41 -9.51
CA HIS A 216 1.17 -13.55 -10.53
C HIS A 216 1.91 -12.21 -10.78
N GLY A 217 1.17 -11.11 -10.95
CA GLY A 217 1.77 -9.78 -11.12
C GLY A 217 2.57 -9.32 -9.90
N LEU A 218 2.05 -9.60 -8.69
CA LEU A 218 2.75 -9.30 -7.45
C LEU A 218 4.02 -10.15 -7.26
N GLY A 219 4.00 -11.41 -7.69
CA GLY A 219 5.17 -12.30 -7.68
C GLY A 219 6.30 -11.76 -8.55
N ILE A 220 5.98 -11.27 -9.76
CA ILE A 220 6.95 -10.61 -10.64
C ILE A 220 7.52 -9.36 -9.98
N LEU A 221 6.69 -8.50 -9.38
CA LEU A 221 7.15 -7.27 -8.71
C LEU A 221 8.02 -7.57 -7.48
N ARG A 222 7.71 -8.63 -6.75
CA ARG A 222 8.50 -9.10 -5.61
C ARG A 222 9.84 -9.70 -6.05
N GLY A 223 9.91 -10.24 -7.29
CA GLY A 223 11.05 -10.97 -7.82
C GLY A 223 11.09 -12.42 -7.32
N SER A 224 9.96 -12.97 -6.89
CA SER A 224 9.78 -14.37 -6.49
C SER A 224 9.40 -15.27 -7.66
N GLU A 225 8.89 -14.71 -8.75
CA GLU A 225 8.62 -15.42 -10.01
C GLU A 225 9.62 -14.98 -11.07
N GLY A 226 10.20 -15.95 -11.78
CA GLY A 226 11.08 -15.69 -12.92
C GLY A 226 10.32 -15.20 -14.14
N GLU A 227 11.03 -14.87 -15.24
CA GLU A 227 10.42 -14.45 -16.50
C GLU A 227 9.33 -15.42 -16.94
N CYS A 228 8.15 -14.89 -17.32
CA CYS A 228 7.07 -15.66 -17.92
C CYS A 228 7.55 -16.22 -19.27
N ALA A 229 8.28 -17.34 -19.26
CA ALA A 229 8.43 -18.14 -20.44
C ALA A 229 7.04 -18.73 -20.76
N ARG A 230 6.45 -18.34 -21.87
CA ARG A 230 5.28 -19.02 -22.42
C ARG A 230 5.66 -20.50 -22.64
N MET A 231 5.09 -21.40 -21.83
CA MET A 231 5.01 -22.80 -22.24
C MET A 231 3.98 -22.96 -23.33
#